data_a55ca7bcc36b0b8098c86aa30145fc40
#
_entry.id   a55ca7bcc36b0b8098c86aa30145fc40
#
_cell.length_a   1.000
_cell.length_b   1.000
_cell.length_c   1.000
_cell.angle_alpha   90.00
_cell.angle_beta   90.00
_cell.angle_gamma   90.00
#
_symmetry.space_group_name_H-M   'P 1'
#
loop_
_entity.id
_entity.type
_entity.pdbx_description
1 polymer ?
#
loop_
_entity_poly.entity_id
_entity_poly.type
_entity_poly.pdbx_seq_one_letter_code
_entity_poly.pdbx_strand_id
1 'polypeptide(L)'
;MKIRVFADTICGWCYIGHTRLIKVLKNFKNVSFVFEYVPFQLNPDMPEEGINRLDYLKYKFGSKESAKPMYDNMIQEALKENLKINLEKIKITPNTNFSHILVKLAFSKNIGHEVLSKTFEAYFSKGKNIGDKN
;
A
#
# COMPACT_ATOMS: atom_id res chain seq x y z
N MET A 1 9.41 6.03 -22.00
CA MET A 1 7.94 5.81 -21.81
C MET A 1 7.51 6.39 -20.47
N LYS A 2 6.35 7.08 -20.38
CA LYS A 2 5.81 7.59 -19.11
C LYS A 2 4.79 6.61 -18.54
N ILE A 3 4.94 6.26 -17.26
CA ILE A 3 4.01 5.41 -16.50
C ILE A 3 3.46 6.21 -15.31
N ARG A 4 2.14 6.33 -15.23
CA ARG A 4 1.46 6.94 -14.07
C ARG A 4 0.94 5.83 -13.17
N VAL A 5 1.30 5.87 -11.90
CA VAL A 5 0.91 4.88 -10.90
C VAL A 5 -0.05 5.52 -9.91
N PHE A 6 -1.32 5.15 -9.98
CA PHE A 6 -2.34 5.53 -9.02
C PHE A 6 -2.39 4.45 -7.94
N ALA A 7 -2.09 4.80 -6.70
CA ALA A 7 -2.04 3.83 -5.61
C ALA A 7 -2.37 4.47 -4.27
N ASP A 8 -2.93 3.66 -3.36
CA ASP A 8 -3.02 3.99 -1.94
C ASP A 8 -2.05 3.12 -1.15
N THR A 9 -1.38 3.70 -0.18
CA THR A 9 -0.38 3.04 0.67
C THR A 9 -0.97 1.99 1.62
N ILE A 10 -2.30 1.97 1.78
CA ILE A 10 -3.04 0.93 2.53
C ILE A 10 -3.79 -0.06 1.62
N CYS A 11 -3.53 -0.04 0.32
CA CYS A 11 -4.13 -0.96 -0.64
C CYS A 11 -3.24 -2.18 -0.88
N GLY A 12 -3.66 -3.35 -0.41
CA GLY A 12 -2.88 -4.59 -0.59
C GLY A 12 -2.73 -5.01 -2.05
N TRP A 13 -3.74 -4.77 -2.88
CA TRP A 13 -3.65 -4.98 -4.32
C TRP A 13 -2.65 -4.03 -5.00
N CYS A 14 -2.52 -2.79 -4.48
CA CYS A 14 -1.48 -1.86 -4.95
C CYS A 14 -0.08 -2.35 -4.57
N TYR A 15 0.09 -2.97 -3.40
CA TYR A 15 1.35 -3.60 -2.99
C TYR A 15 1.75 -4.74 -3.95
N ILE A 16 0.80 -5.64 -4.23
CA ILE A 16 1.01 -6.75 -5.18
C ILE A 16 1.33 -6.22 -6.58
N GLY A 17 0.52 -5.28 -7.07
CA GLY A 17 0.69 -4.67 -8.39
C GLY A 17 2.02 -3.95 -8.56
N HIS A 18 2.43 -3.18 -7.54
CA HIS A 18 3.74 -2.52 -7.52
C HIS A 18 4.89 -3.53 -7.58
N THR A 19 4.82 -4.61 -6.81
CA THR A 19 5.84 -5.67 -6.81
C THR A 19 5.95 -6.34 -8.19
N ARG A 20 4.82 -6.65 -8.81
CA ARG A 20 4.76 -7.20 -10.18
C ARG A 20 5.34 -6.24 -11.20
N LEU A 21 4.99 -4.96 -11.11
CA LEU A 21 5.52 -3.92 -12.00
C LEU A 21 7.04 -3.87 -11.92
N ILE A 22 7.62 -3.79 -10.73
CA ILE A 22 9.09 -3.73 -10.55
C ILE A 22 9.79 -4.98 -11.10
N LYS A 23 9.19 -6.17 -10.94
CA LYS A 23 9.73 -7.40 -11.54
C LYS A 23 9.75 -7.33 -13.06
N VAL A 24 8.66 -6.89 -13.67
CA VAL A 24 8.53 -6.82 -15.13
C VAL A 24 9.51 -5.81 -15.72
N LEU A 25 9.67 -4.64 -15.08
CA LEU A 25 10.57 -3.58 -15.57
C LEU A 25 12.04 -4.02 -15.69
N LYS A 26 12.47 -4.99 -14.87
CA LYS A 26 13.83 -5.56 -14.97
C LYS A 26 14.11 -6.23 -16.31
N ASN A 27 13.08 -6.64 -17.04
CA ASN A 27 13.22 -7.29 -18.35
C ASN A 27 13.39 -6.28 -19.50
N PHE A 28 13.16 -4.99 -19.25
CA PHE A 28 13.20 -3.94 -20.27
C PHE A 28 14.45 -3.04 -20.11
N LYS A 29 15.63 -3.67 -20.18
CA LYS A 29 16.93 -2.99 -19.94
C LYS A 29 17.21 -1.80 -20.87
N ASN A 30 16.65 -1.81 -22.09
CA ASN A 30 16.90 -0.79 -23.11
C ASN A 30 15.77 0.25 -23.20
N VAL A 31 14.83 0.27 -22.26
CA VAL A 31 13.72 1.19 -22.24
C VAL A 31 13.86 2.15 -21.05
N SER A 32 13.90 3.44 -21.32
CA SER A 32 13.83 4.45 -20.25
C SER A 32 12.37 4.66 -19.83
N PHE A 33 12.12 4.52 -18.53
CA PHE A 33 10.83 4.76 -17.92
C PHE A 33 10.88 6.00 -17.01
N VAL A 34 9.88 6.86 -17.17
CA VAL A 34 9.63 7.98 -16.26
C VAL A 34 8.37 7.65 -15.46
N PHE A 35 8.48 7.62 -14.15
CA PHE A 35 7.36 7.31 -13.26
C PHE A 35 6.79 8.58 -12.66
N GLU A 36 5.46 8.65 -12.67
CA GLU A 36 4.69 9.64 -11.93
C GLU A 36 3.80 8.91 -10.92
N TYR A 37 4.09 9.09 -9.64
CA TYR A 37 3.22 8.60 -8.57
C TYR A 37 2.07 9.57 -8.36
N VAL A 38 0.85 9.05 -8.44
CA VAL A 38 -0.38 9.81 -8.24
C VAL A 38 -1.07 9.25 -6.99
N PRO A 39 -1.07 9.99 -5.88
CA PRO A 39 -1.77 9.59 -4.67
C PRO A 39 -3.25 9.33 -4.94
N PHE A 40 -3.75 8.22 -4.43
CA PHE A 40 -5.17 7.88 -4.42
C PHE A 40 -5.56 7.47 -3.00
N GLN A 41 -6.64 7.99 -2.46
CA GLN A 41 -7.12 7.64 -1.12
C GLN A 41 -8.39 6.80 -1.22
N LEU A 42 -8.31 5.55 -0.73
CA LEU A 42 -9.48 4.68 -0.58
C LEU A 42 -10.48 5.21 0.46
N ASN A 43 -9.97 5.95 1.44
CA ASN A 43 -10.74 6.52 2.54
C ASN A 43 -10.39 8.01 2.69
N PRO A 44 -10.89 8.90 1.81
CA PRO A 44 -10.52 10.32 1.83
C PRO A 44 -10.97 11.05 3.10
N ASP A 45 -12.02 10.55 3.76
CA ASP A 45 -12.58 11.14 4.99
C ASP A 45 -11.99 10.52 6.27
N MET A 46 -10.90 9.77 6.17
CA MET A 46 -10.23 9.16 7.32
C MET A 46 -9.70 10.24 8.25
N PRO A 47 -10.02 10.21 9.58
CA PRO A 47 -9.44 11.12 10.56
C PRO A 47 -7.91 11.10 10.55
N GLU A 48 -7.28 12.19 10.94
CA GLU A 48 -5.81 12.31 10.93
C GLU A 48 -5.13 11.22 11.79
N GLU A 49 -5.73 10.88 12.94
CA GLU A 49 -5.28 9.81 13.83
C GLU A 49 -5.56 8.39 13.32
N GLY A 50 -6.34 8.27 12.25
CA GLY A 50 -6.82 6.98 11.75
C GLY A 50 -8.00 6.43 12.57
N ILE A 51 -8.37 5.18 12.31
CA ILE A 51 -9.46 4.47 13.02
C ILE A 51 -8.94 3.11 13.49
N ASN A 52 -9.41 2.65 14.66
CA ASN A 52 -9.17 1.29 15.11
C ASN A 52 -9.52 0.28 14.01
N ARG A 53 -8.65 -0.71 13.80
CA ARG A 53 -8.80 -1.65 12.68
C ARG A 53 -10.10 -2.45 12.72
N LEU A 54 -10.53 -2.89 13.88
CA LEU A 54 -11.77 -3.68 14.01
C LEU A 54 -13.00 -2.81 13.73
N ASP A 55 -13.01 -1.58 14.21
CA ASP A 55 -14.10 -0.62 13.96
C ASP A 55 -14.18 -0.29 12.45
N TYR A 56 -13.03 -0.08 11.81
CA TYR A 56 -12.97 0.12 10.36
C TYR A 56 -13.55 -1.07 9.58
N LEU A 57 -13.18 -2.31 9.95
CA LEU A 57 -13.68 -3.52 9.27
C LEU A 57 -15.19 -3.66 9.45
N LYS A 58 -15.69 -3.38 10.66
CA LYS A 58 -17.12 -3.39 10.95
C LYS A 58 -17.87 -2.34 10.14
N TYR A 59 -17.35 -1.13 10.08
CA TYR A 59 -17.96 -0.04 9.32
C TYR A 59 -18.01 -0.35 7.81
N LYS A 60 -16.89 -0.82 7.25
CA LYS A 60 -16.75 -0.99 5.79
C LYS A 60 -17.34 -2.30 5.26
N PHE A 61 -17.28 -3.39 6.03
CA PHE A 61 -17.64 -4.73 5.58
C PHE A 61 -18.73 -5.39 6.45
N GLY A 62 -19.24 -4.70 7.46
CA GLY A 62 -20.21 -5.24 8.43
C GLY A 62 -19.55 -6.04 9.55
N SER A 63 -18.49 -6.80 9.28
CA SER A 63 -17.70 -7.52 10.27
C SER A 63 -16.31 -7.86 9.76
N LYS A 64 -15.42 -8.32 10.66
CA LYS A 64 -14.12 -8.89 10.30
C LYS A 64 -14.29 -10.17 9.46
N GLU A 65 -15.25 -10.99 9.82
CA GLU A 65 -15.58 -12.26 9.18
C GLU A 65 -16.04 -12.05 7.74
N SER A 66 -16.86 -11.03 7.48
CA SER A 66 -17.34 -10.67 6.13
C SER A 66 -16.21 -10.22 5.22
N ALA A 67 -15.18 -9.59 5.75
CA ALA A 67 -14.01 -9.15 5.00
C ALA A 67 -13.03 -10.31 4.68
N LYS A 68 -13.11 -11.41 5.43
CA LYS A 68 -12.12 -12.50 5.40
C LYS A 68 -11.91 -13.11 4.00
N PRO A 69 -12.94 -13.49 3.23
CA PRO A 69 -12.73 -14.13 1.92
C PRO A 69 -11.94 -13.25 0.96
N MET A 70 -12.21 -11.93 0.95
CA MET A 70 -11.50 -10.97 0.12
C MET A 70 -10.02 -10.85 0.54
N TYR A 71 -9.75 -10.79 1.83
CA TYR A 71 -8.38 -10.72 2.35
C TYR A 71 -7.62 -12.03 2.17
N ASP A 72 -8.27 -13.18 2.33
CA ASP A 72 -7.64 -14.48 2.08
C ASP A 72 -7.18 -14.58 0.62
N ASN A 73 -8.01 -14.19 -0.33
CA ASN A 73 -7.64 -14.14 -1.75
C ASN A 73 -6.45 -13.18 -2.00
N MET A 74 -6.47 -11.99 -1.41
CA MET A 74 -5.37 -11.04 -1.53
C MET A 74 -4.07 -11.61 -0.94
N ILE A 75 -4.12 -12.29 0.19
CA ILE A 75 -2.96 -12.93 0.83
C ILE A 75 -2.40 -14.03 -0.07
N GLN A 76 -3.25 -14.88 -0.69
CA GLN A 76 -2.81 -15.91 -1.63
C GLN A 76 -2.11 -15.31 -2.85
N GLU A 77 -2.62 -14.21 -3.40
CA GLU A 77 -1.95 -13.51 -4.50
C GLU A 77 -0.62 -12.86 -4.08
N ALA A 78 -0.56 -12.32 -2.86
CA ALA A 78 0.67 -11.78 -2.29
C ALA A 78 1.76 -12.84 -2.10
N LEU A 79 1.38 -14.04 -1.65
CA LEU A 79 2.31 -15.16 -1.48
C LEU A 79 2.99 -15.58 -2.79
N LYS A 80 2.29 -15.50 -3.93
CA LYS A 80 2.87 -15.76 -5.26
C LYS A 80 4.02 -14.79 -5.60
N GLU A 81 4.02 -13.62 -4.96
CA GLU A 81 5.06 -12.60 -5.11
C GLU A 81 6.10 -12.61 -3.97
N ASN A 82 6.07 -13.61 -3.10
CA ASN A 82 6.87 -13.72 -1.88
C ASN A 82 6.64 -12.57 -0.89
N LEU A 83 5.46 -11.96 -0.91
CA LEU A 83 5.08 -10.91 0.04
C LEU A 83 4.49 -11.54 1.30
N LYS A 84 4.93 -11.06 2.46
CA LYS A 84 4.41 -11.46 3.77
C LYS A 84 3.38 -10.43 4.23
N ILE A 85 2.10 -10.75 4.14
CA ILE A 85 1.02 -9.92 4.66
C ILE A 85 0.54 -10.51 5.99
N ASN A 86 0.56 -9.70 7.05
CA ASN A 86 0.12 -10.08 8.38
C ASN A 86 -0.92 -9.07 8.89
N LEU A 87 -2.17 -9.25 8.50
CA LEU A 87 -3.26 -8.33 8.83
C LEU A 87 -3.57 -8.27 10.34
N GLU A 88 -3.24 -9.32 11.09
CA GLU A 88 -3.47 -9.37 12.55
C GLU A 88 -2.57 -8.38 13.32
N LYS A 89 -1.45 -7.98 12.75
CA LYS A 89 -0.58 -6.96 13.32
C LYS A 89 -1.12 -5.54 13.15
N ILE A 90 -1.99 -5.32 12.17
CA ILE A 90 -2.54 -3.98 11.90
C ILE A 90 -3.57 -3.65 12.99
N LYS A 91 -3.28 -2.63 13.79
CA LYS A 91 -4.16 -2.15 14.86
C LYS A 91 -4.94 -0.90 14.48
N ILE A 92 -4.37 -0.09 13.59
CA ILE A 92 -4.95 1.17 13.10
C ILE A 92 -5.06 1.10 11.57
N THR A 93 -6.21 1.50 11.03
CA THR A 93 -6.33 1.87 9.61
C THR A 93 -6.02 3.36 9.52
N PRO A 94 -4.87 3.74 8.94
CA PRO A 94 -4.37 5.10 9.04
C PRO A 94 -5.00 6.06 8.02
N ASN A 95 -4.87 7.36 8.29
CA ASN A 95 -4.93 8.38 7.26
C ASN A 95 -3.65 8.31 6.44
N THR A 96 -3.77 8.31 5.11
CA THR A 96 -2.63 8.06 4.21
C THR A 96 -1.97 9.34 3.68
N ASN A 97 -2.38 10.52 4.11
CA ASN A 97 -1.84 11.79 3.62
C ASN A 97 -0.30 11.87 3.76
N PHE A 98 0.24 11.60 4.96
CA PHE A 98 1.68 11.70 5.19
C PHE A 98 2.48 10.66 4.42
N SER A 99 2.01 9.42 4.37
CA SER A 99 2.66 8.39 3.58
C SER A 99 2.66 8.73 2.09
N HIS A 100 1.61 9.34 1.57
CA HIS A 100 1.56 9.83 0.19
C HIS A 100 2.54 10.97 -0.08
N ILE A 101 2.65 11.93 0.83
CA ILE A 101 3.62 13.03 0.73
C ILE A 101 5.05 12.48 0.70
N LEU A 102 5.37 11.56 1.62
CA LEU A 102 6.67 10.88 1.68
C LEU A 102 7.00 10.15 0.36
N VAL A 103 6.08 9.34 -0.13
CA VAL A 103 6.28 8.58 -1.37
C VAL A 103 6.44 9.52 -2.57
N LYS A 104 5.62 10.56 -2.68
CA LYS A 104 5.71 11.54 -3.76
C LYS A 104 7.05 12.28 -3.75
N LEU A 105 7.51 12.69 -2.57
CA LEU A 105 8.84 13.29 -2.41
C LEU A 105 9.95 12.29 -2.81
N ALA A 106 9.84 11.02 -2.42
CA ALA A 106 10.80 9.99 -2.77
C ALA A 106 10.89 9.77 -4.30
N PHE A 107 9.75 9.81 -5.00
CA PHE A 107 9.76 9.74 -6.47
C PHE A 107 10.48 10.94 -7.10
N SER A 108 10.37 12.15 -6.55
CA SER A 108 11.14 13.31 -7.02
C SER A 108 12.65 13.20 -6.80
N LYS A 109 13.06 12.27 -5.91
CA LYS A 109 14.47 11.97 -5.59
C LYS A 109 14.98 10.66 -6.21
N ASN A 110 14.22 10.05 -7.13
CA ASN A 110 14.54 8.79 -7.80
C ASN A 110 14.66 7.55 -6.86
N ILE A 111 14.11 7.61 -5.66
CA ILE A 111 14.03 6.49 -4.69
C ILE A 111 12.59 6.07 -4.41
N GLY A 112 11.64 6.52 -5.23
CA GLY A 112 10.20 6.34 -4.98
C GLY A 112 9.76 4.89 -4.89
N HIS A 113 10.27 4.03 -5.76
CA HIS A 113 9.91 2.61 -5.75
C HIS A 113 10.38 1.89 -4.47
N GLU A 114 11.58 2.23 -3.99
CA GLU A 114 12.11 1.68 -2.74
C GLU A 114 11.28 2.13 -1.54
N VAL A 115 11.00 3.43 -1.44
CA VAL A 115 10.23 4.00 -0.33
C VAL A 115 8.79 3.48 -0.35
N LEU A 116 8.14 3.38 -1.51
CA LEU A 116 6.80 2.82 -1.63
C LEU A 116 6.76 1.34 -1.19
N SER A 117 7.74 0.54 -1.63
CA SER A 117 7.85 -0.87 -1.21
C SER A 117 8.03 -1.00 0.31
N LYS A 118 8.88 -0.17 0.92
CA LYS A 118 9.08 -0.15 2.38
C LYS A 118 7.86 0.34 3.14
N THR A 119 7.11 1.29 2.59
CA THR A 119 5.85 1.77 3.17
C THR A 119 4.81 0.65 3.21
N PHE A 120 4.63 -0.07 2.11
CA PHE A 120 3.76 -1.25 2.07
C PHE A 120 4.20 -2.33 3.07
N GLU A 121 5.49 -2.66 3.12
CA GLU A 121 6.04 -3.63 4.07
C GLU A 121 5.79 -3.20 5.52
N ALA A 122 6.01 -1.94 5.84
CA ALA A 122 5.79 -1.40 7.18
C ALA A 122 4.33 -1.60 7.63
N TYR A 123 3.37 -1.31 6.77
CA TYR A 123 1.96 -1.47 7.06
C TYR A 123 1.52 -2.94 7.03
N PHE A 124 1.70 -3.63 5.90
CA PHE A 124 1.12 -4.97 5.70
C PHE A 124 1.86 -6.09 6.41
N SER A 125 3.19 -6.00 6.52
CA SER A 125 3.99 -7.08 7.13
C SER A 125 4.28 -6.82 8.61
N LYS A 126 4.55 -5.56 8.98
CA LYS A 126 4.96 -5.18 10.33
C LYS A 126 3.83 -4.58 11.16
N GLY A 127 2.69 -4.23 10.56
CA GLY A 127 1.53 -3.64 11.22
C GLY A 127 1.75 -2.22 11.75
N LYS A 128 2.72 -1.49 11.19
CA LYS A 128 3.02 -0.12 11.62
C LYS A 128 1.94 0.86 11.17
N ASN A 129 1.69 1.86 12.00
CA ASN A 129 0.83 2.99 11.63
C ASN A 129 1.62 3.95 10.72
N ILE A 130 1.40 3.85 9.40
CA ILE A 130 2.05 4.71 8.40
C ILE A 130 1.43 6.12 8.27
N GLY A 131 0.42 6.41 9.08
CA GLY A 131 -0.14 7.75 9.23
C GLY A 131 0.50 8.54 10.37
N ASP A 132 1.33 7.89 11.22
CA ASP A 132 2.04 8.52 12.31
C ASP A 132 3.21 9.36 11.76
N LYS A 133 3.34 10.58 12.27
CA LYS A 133 4.40 11.53 11.89
C LYS A 133 5.75 11.24 12.58
N ASN A 134 5.74 10.40 13.63
CA ASN A 134 6.94 10.09 14.43
C ASN A 134 7.65 8.80 13.91
#